data_853af9f19227fa2ba0320afee203adb1
#
_entry.id   853af9f19227fa2ba0320afee203adb1
#
_cell.length_a   1.000
_cell.length_b   1.000
_cell.length_c   1.000
_cell.angle_alpha   90.00
_cell.angle_beta   90.00
_cell.angle_gamma   90.00
#
_symmetry.space_group_name_H-M   'P 1'
#
loop_
_entity.id
_entity.type
_entity.pdbx_description
1 polymer ?
#
loop_
_entity_poly.entity_id
_entity_poly.type
_entity_poly.pdbx_seq_one_letter_code
_entity_poly.pdbx_strand_id
1 'polypeptide(L)'
;MVDRITPATTDTIRVSSADPMAVPTEAFREWVLEDNFAAPRPNWPDVQFVQDVRPHELRKLRILNGAHSFLAYAGLAQGYSYVHEAIADPYLRRRTKQLMMEAGATLPSDMRDQVPDYANALLARFGNVELAHRLDQIAMAGSQKLPYRFLETLRAGRGPIVAEAVRSWMEFCRVQTDQGRALNDPKALDIARAVRSKNPKIALLEVIGGADLAALILG
;
A
#
# COMPACT_ATOMS: atom_id res chain seq x y z
N MET A 1 5.67 -5.36 9.88
CA MET A 1 5.95 -4.15 10.69
C MET A 1 5.66 -4.53 12.11
N VAL A 2 6.65 -4.52 12.98
CA VAL A 2 6.49 -4.84 14.41
C VAL A 2 6.18 -3.53 15.09
N ASP A 3 4.97 -3.38 15.63
CA ASP A 3 4.61 -2.19 16.40
C ASP A 3 5.37 -2.20 17.73
N ARG A 4 5.81 -1.02 18.17
CA ARG A 4 6.48 -0.90 19.47
C ARG A 4 5.51 -1.31 20.58
N ILE A 5 5.93 -2.25 21.42
CA ILE A 5 5.24 -2.55 22.67
C ILE A 5 5.34 -1.31 23.55
N THR A 6 4.21 -0.70 23.85
CA THR A 6 4.13 0.41 24.82
C THR A 6 3.72 -0.14 26.20
N PRO A 7 4.02 0.54 27.31
CA PRO A 7 3.56 0.13 28.64
C PRO A 7 2.03 -0.08 28.73
N ALA A 8 1.25 0.74 28.04
CA ALA A 8 -0.21 0.60 27.94
C ALA A 8 -0.63 -0.70 27.22
N THR A 9 0.17 -1.19 26.28
CA THR A 9 -0.09 -2.43 25.54
C THR A 9 0.16 -3.66 26.41
N THR A 10 1.19 -3.62 27.26
CA THR A 10 1.47 -4.69 28.25
C THR A 10 0.40 -4.80 29.33
N ASP A 11 -0.24 -3.70 29.71
CA ASP A 11 -1.34 -3.70 30.67
C ASP A 11 -2.65 -4.31 30.09
N THR A 12 -2.84 -4.21 28.78
CA THR A 12 -4.01 -4.79 28.08
C THR A 12 -3.85 -6.28 27.81
N ILE A 13 -2.60 -6.78 27.66
CA ILE A 13 -2.29 -8.20 27.46
C ILE A 13 -2.00 -8.82 28.84
N ARG A 14 -2.97 -8.81 29.74
CA ARG A 14 -2.91 -9.63 30.96
C ARG A 14 -3.20 -11.10 30.65
N VAL A 15 -2.27 -11.74 30.01
CA VAL A 15 -2.12 -13.19 30.05
C VAL A 15 -1.29 -13.51 31.31
N SER A 16 -1.55 -14.66 31.92
CA SER A 16 -1.03 -15.11 33.22
C SER A 16 0.50 -15.16 33.41
N SER A 17 1.27 -14.63 32.49
CA SER A 17 2.71 -14.38 32.59
C SER A 17 3.08 -13.15 31.76
N ALA A 18 3.93 -12.27 32.32
CA ALA A 18 4.51 -11.16 31.56
C ALA A 18 5.35 -11.72 30.41
N ASP A 19 4.88 -11.56 29.18
CA ASP A 19 5.63 -11.91 27.97
C ASP A 19 6.30 -10.67 27.41
N PRO A 20 7.63 -10.51 27.59
CA PRO A 20 8.37 -9.34 27.08
C PRO A 20 8.46 -9.32 25.55
N MET A 21 8.10 -10.41 24.88
CA MET A 21 8.09 -10.54 23.41
C MET A 21 6.69 -10.42 22.83
N ALA A 22 5.67 -10.07 23.63
CA ALA A 22 4.30 -9.88 23.16
C ALA A 22 4.24 -8.80 22.07
N VAL A 23 3.66 -9.13 20.94
CA VAL A 23 3.44 -8.21 19.82
C VAL A 23 1.96 -7.85 19.78
N PRO A 24 1.60 -6.58 20.05
CA PRO A 24 0.22 -6.12 19.92
C PRO A 24 -0.18 -6.18 18.44
N THR A 25 -1.39 -6.69 18.19
CA THR A 25 -1.92 -6.80 16.84
C THR A 25 -3.40 -6.42 16.82
N GLU A 26 -3.91 -6.09 15.63
CA GLU A 26 -5.35 -5.89 15.42
C GLU A 26 -6.12 -7.19 15.61
N ALA A 27 -7.40 -7.06 15.94
CA ALA A 27 -8.34 -8.21 15.93
C ALA A 27 -8.58 -8.77 14.52
N PHE A 28 -8.25 -8.00 13.49
CA PHE A 28 -8.35 -8.43 12.10
C PHE A 28 -7.34 -9.54 11.79
N ARG A 29 -7.87 -10.65 11.27
CA ARG A 29 -7.08 -11.80 10.83
C ARG A 29 -7.42 -12.13 9.39
N GLU A 30 -6.41 -12.25 8.55
CA GLU A 30 -6.52 -12.77 7.19
C GLU A 30 -5.28 -13.62 6.92
N TRP A 31 -5.45 -14.93 6.98
CA TRP A 31 -4.40 -15.88 6.66
C TRP A 31 -4.92 -16.86 5.63
N VAL A 32 -4.39 -16.75 4.41
CA VAL A 32 -4.77 -17.57 3.27
C VAL A 32 -3.59 -18.46 2.88
N LEU A 33 -3.82 -19.74 2.74
CA LEU A 33 -2.82 -20.73 2.33
C LEU A 33 -3.34 -21.58 1.18
N GLU A 34 -2.43 -22.00 0.30
CA GLU A 34 -2.77 -23.05 -0.67
C GLU A 34 -2.95 -24.40 0.02
N ASP A 35 -4.01 -25.12 -0.35
CA ASP A 35 -4.29 -26.45 0.14
C ASP A 35 -3.44 -27.50 -0.60
N ASN A 36 -2.12 -27.36 -0.44
CA ASN A 36 -1.12 -28.22 -1.09
C ASN A 36 -0.09 -28.68 -0.06
N PHE A 37 -0.51 -29.59 0.83
CA PHE A 37 0.30 -30.11 1.92
C PHE A 37 0.89 -31.47 1.55
N ALA A 38 2.16 -31.71 1.86
CA ALA A 38 2.82 -32.99 1.71
C ALA A 38 2.36 -34.05 2.76
N ALA A 39 1.61 -33.61 3.79
CA ALA A 39 1.05 -34.41 4.88
C ALA A 39 -0.40 -34.02 5.10
N PRO A 40 -1.18 -34.70 5.97
CA PRO A 40 -2.54 -34.29 6.31
C PRO A 40 -2.60 -32.83 6.71
N ARG A 41 -3.54 -32.09 6.13
CA ARG A 41 -3.74 -30.66 6.41
C ARG A 41 -3.98 -30.40 7.88
N PRO A 42 -3.25 -29.45 8.52
CA PRO A 42 -3.49 -29.09 9.89
C PRO A 42 -4.85 -28.40 10.05
N ASN A 43 -5.51 -28.64 11.19
CA ASN A 43 -6.74 -27.94 11.53
C ASN A 43 -6.42 -26.64 12.29
N TRP A 44 -6.05 -25.59 11.53
CA TRP A 44 -5.79 -24.27 12.11
C TRP A 44 -7.05 -23.42 12.06
N PRO A 45 -7.50 -22.88 13.21
CA PRO A 45 -8.62 -21.96 13.23
C PRO A 45 -8.26 -20.67 12.48
N ASP A 46 -9.26 -20.06 11.85
CA ASP A 46 -9.14 -18.78 11.14
C ASP A 46 -8.22 -18.77 9.92
N VAL A 47 -7.78 -19.95 9.43
CA VAL A 47 -7.03 -20.09 8.17
C VAL A 47 -7.97 -20.44 7.04
N GLN A 48 -7.92 -19.65 5.98
CA GLN A 48 -8.61 -19.94 4.74
C GLN A 48 -7.70 -20.78 3.82
N PHE A 49 -8.07 -22.03 3.59
CA PHE A 49 -7.39 -22.88 2.62
C PHE A 49 -8.02 -22.74 1.25
N VAL A 50 -7.21 -22.48 0.23
CA VAL A 50 -7.64 -22.23 -1.15
C VAL A 50 -6.84 -23.07 -2.13
N GLN A 51 -7.37 -23.28 -3.35
CA GLN A 51 -6.65 -23.99 -4.40
C GLN A 51 -5.57 -23.11 -5.05
N ASP A 52 -5.76 -21.79 -5.06
CA ASP A 52 -4.84 -20.82 -5.64
C ASP A 52 -4.80 -19.56 -4.78
N VAL A 53 -3.65 -19.22 -4.24
CA VAL A 53 -3.45 -18.03 -3.39
C VAL A 53 -3.30 -16.74 -4.20
N ARG A 54 -2.95 -16.83 -5.48
CA ARG A 54 -2.64 -15.65 -6.33
C ARG A 54 -3.75 -14.60 -6.40
N PRO A 55 -5.05 -14.94 -6.49
CA PRO A 55 -6.10 -13.92 -6.44
C PRO A 55 -6.12 -13.11 -5.15
N HIS A 56 -5.85 -13.75 -4.00
CA HIS A 56 -5.79 -13.11 -2.69
C HIS A 56 -4.56 -12.21 -2.56
N GLU A 57 -3.41 -12.65 -3.07
CA GLU A 57 -2.19 -11.83 -3.15
C GLU A 57 -2.41 -10.59 -4.01
N LEU A 58 -3.01 -10.74 -5.20
CA LEU A 58 -3.34 -9.62 -6.08
C LEU A 58 -4.30 -8.62 -5.40
N ARG A 59 -5.33 -9.11 -4.71
CA ARG A 59 -6.25 -8.26 -3.94
C ARG A 59 -5.49 -7.44 -2.91
N LYS A 60 -4.68 -8.09 -2.08
CA LYS A 60 -3.86 -7.40 -1.07
C LYS A 60 -2.89 -6.40 -1.72
N LEU A 61 -2.20 -6.82 -2.77
CA LEU A 61 -1.17 -6.02 -3.43
C LEU A 61 -1.75 -4.76 -4.09
N ARG A 62 -2.82 -4.92 -4.87
CA ARG A 62 -3.41 -3.81 -5.65
C ARG A 62 -4.29 -2.91 -4.80
N ILE A 63 -5.11 -3.47 -3.89
CA ILE A 63 -6.06 -2.70 -3.09
C ILE A 63 -5.41 -2.18 -1.81
N LEU A 64 -5.00 -3.05 -0.87
CA LEU A 64 -4.45 -2.62 0.42
C LEU A 64 -3.12 -1.89 0.24
N ASN A 65 -2.14 -2.52 -0.40
CA ASN A 65 -0.81 -1.96 -0.53
C ASN A 65 -0.77 -0.77 -1.52
N GLY A 66 -1.62 -0.79 -2.56
CA GLY A 66 -1.82 0.35 -3.45
C GLY A 66 -2.37 1.56 -2.70
N ALA A 67 -3.44 1.38 -1.93
CA ALA A 67 -4.01 2.44 -1.12
C ALA A 67 -3.03 3.02 -0.09
N HIS A 68 -2.25 2.18 0.58
CA HIS A 68 -1.17 2.64 1.47
C HIS A 68 -0.14 3.51 0.73
N SER A 69 0.30 3.09 -0.47
CA SER A 69 1.26 3.90 -1.25
C SER A 69 0.68 5.24 -1.68
N PHE A 70 -0.57 5.27 -2.13
CA PHE A 70 -1.25 6.51 -2.49
C PHE A 70 -1.33 7.47 -1.29
N LEU A 71 -1.84 6.97 -0.15
CA LEU A 71 -1.94 7.77 1.09
C LEU A 71 -0.57 8.26 1.55
N ALA A 72 0.49 7.46 1.39
CA ALA A 72 1.83 7.87 1.78
C ALA A 72 2.30 9.08 0.98
N TYR A 73 2.21 9.04 -0.34
CA TYR A 73 2.70 10.15 -1.18
C TYR A 73 1.77 11.36 -1.13
N ALA A 74 0.46 11.16 -1.27
CA ALA A 74 -0.52 12.25 -1.26
C ALA A 74 -0.67 12.87 0.13
N GLY A 75 -0.61 12.08 1.20
CA GLY A 75 -0.69 12.55 2.58
C GLY A 75 0.55 13.35 3.01
N LEU A 76 1.76 12.86 2.68
CA LEU A 76 3.00 13.60 2.93
C LEU A 76 3.03 14.95 2.20
N ALA A 77 2.48 15.01 0.97
CA ALA A 77 2.36 16.26 0.22
C ALA A 77 1.44 17.28 0.91
N GLN A 78 0.47 16.82 1.71
CA GLN A 78 -0.43 17.68 2.50
C GLN A 78 0.04 17.89 3.94
N GLY A 79 1.21 17.36 4.32
CA GLY A 79 1.81 17.56 5.64
C GLY A 79 1.35 16.58 6.72
N TYR A 80 0.60 15.54 6.37
CA TYR A 80 0.25 14.48 7.31
C TYR A 80 1.44 13.59 7.62
N SER A 81 1.47 13.02 8.82
CA SER A 81 2.54 12.12 9.28
C SER A 81 2.10 10.65 9.36
N TYR A 82 0.82 10.42 9.62
CA TYR A 82 0.26 9.09 9.84
C TYR A 82 -0.90 8.76 8.89
N VAL A 83 -1.12 7.45 8.67
CA VAL A 83 -2.21 6.96 7.81
C VAL A 83 -3.57 7.41 8.33
N HIS A 84 -3.81 7.34 9.65
CA HIS A 84 -5.08 7.73 10.24
C HIS A 84 -5.38 9.23 10.09
N GLU A 85 -4.37 10.09 10.08
CA GLU A 85 -4.52 11.52 9.79
C GLU A 85 -4.91 11.75 8.33
N ALA A 86 -4.15 11.14 7.40
CA ALA A 86 -4.40 11.26 5.97
C ALA A 86 -5.78 10.72 5.56
N ILE A 87 -6.23 9.60 6.15
CA ILE A 87 -7.54 9.01 5.82
C ILE A 87 -8.71 9.76 6.50
N ALA A 88 -8.45 10.56 7.52
CA ALA A 88 -9.44 11.46 8.13
C ALA A 88 -9.79 12.65 7.20
N ASP A 89 -8.88 13.01 6.29
CA ASP A 89 -9.16 14.00 5.25
C ASP A 89 -10.22 13.48 4.27
N PRO A 90 -11.36 14.20 4.07
CA PRO A 90 -12.46 13.73 3.24
C PRO A 90 -12.09 13.57 1.75
N TYR A 91 -11.16 14.39 1.25
CA TYR A 91 -10.69 14.28 -0.14
C TYR A 91 -9.83 13.03 -0.31
N LEU A 92 -8.79 12.85 0.52
CA LEU A 92 -7.92 11.68 0.46
C LEU A 92 -8.70 10.38 0.70
N ARG A 93 -9.63 10.36 1.64
CA ARG A 93 -10.50 9.21 1.89
C ARG A 93 -11.30 8.81 0.65
N ARG A 94 -11.94 9.78 0.00
CA ARG A 94 -12.71 9.54 -1.23
C ARG A 94 -11.82 9.02 -2.36
N ARG A 95 -10.66 9.66 -2.59
CA ARG A 95 -9.71 9.25 -3.63
C ARG A 95 -9.14 7.86 -3.37
N THR A 96 -8.80 7.56 -2.11
CA THR A 96 -8.35 6.22 -1.69
C THR A 96 -9.40 5.16 -1.98
N LYS A 97 -10.68 5.43 -1.65
CA LYS A 97 -11.77 4.50 -1.98
C LYS A 97 -11.91 4.28 -3.49
N GLN A 98 -11.83 5.35 -4.28
CA GLN A 98 -11.89 5.26 -5.75
C GLN A 98 -10.72 4.44 -6.30
N LEU A 99 -9.49 4.65 -5.82
CA LEU A 99 -8.34 3.85 -6.18
C LEU A 99 -8.57 2.36 -5.89
N MET A 100 -9.08 2.03 -4.70
CA MET A 100 -9.40 0.66 -4.32
C MET A 100 -10.41 0.03 -5.27
N MET A 101 -11.44 0.77 -5.69
CA MET A 101 -12.44 0.29 -6.64
C MET A 101 -11.87 0.08 -8.05
N GLU A 102 -11.04 1.02 -8.54
CA GLU A 102 -10.34 0.87 -9.83
C GLU A 102 -9.40 -0.33 -9.83
N ALA A 103 -8.62 -0.50 -8.78
CA ALA A 103 -7.72 -1.65 -8.61
C ALA A 103 -8.51 -2.96 -8.50
N GLY A 104 -9.61 -2.95 -7.77
CA GLY A 104 -10.50 -4.10 -7.61
C GLY A 104 -11.13 -4.56 -8.92
N ALA A 105 -11.46 -3.64 -9.82
CA ALA A 105 -12.00 -3.97 -11.14
C ALA A 105 -11.02 -4.78 -12.03
N THR A 106 -9.73 -4.78 -11.69
CA THR A 106 -8.68 -5.56 -12.39
C THR A 106 -8.45 -6.95 -11.81
N LEU A 107 -9.15 -7.32 -10.74
CA LEU A 107 -9.06 -8.65 -10.13
C LEU A 107 -9.85 -9.70 -10.95
N PRO A 108 -9.60 -11.00 -10.76
CA PRO A 108 -10.45 -12.07 -11.28
C PRO A 108 -11.92 -11.87 -10.90
N SER A 109 -12.83 -12.34 -11.76
CA SER A 109 -14.28 -12.06 -11.64
C SER A 109 -14.88 -12.51 -10.30
N ASP A 110 -14.45 -13.64 -9.79
CA ASP A 110 -14.90 -14.23 -8.51
C ASP A 110 -14.48 -13.44 -7.27
N MET A 111 -13.51 -12.53 -7.42
CA MET A 111 -13.03 -11.66 -6.34
C MET A 111 -13.68 -10.27 -6.36
N ARG A 112 -14.28 -9.86 -7.49
CA ARG A 112 -14.75 -8.46 -7.67
C ARG A 112 -15.92 -8.08 -6.79
N ASP A 113 -16.84 -9.01 -6.56
CA ASP A 113 -18.04 -8.75 -5.75
C ASP A 113 -17.71 -8.46 -4.28
N GLN A 114 -16.56 -8.93 -3.79
CA GLN A 114 -16.08 -8.69 -2.43
C GLN A 114 -15.34 -7.35 -2.27
N VAL A 115 -15.00 -6.68 -3.36
CA VAL A 115 -14.17 -5.45 -3.33
C VAL A 115 -14.80 -4.30 -2.53
N PRO A 116 -16.11 -4.00 -2.66
CA PRO A 116 -16.72 -2.92 -1.88
C PRO A 116 -16.61 -3.11 -0.37
N ASP A 117 -16.88 -4.31 0.11
CA ASP A 117 -16.83 -4.64 1.55
C ASP A 117 -15.39 -4.65 2.05
N TYR A 118 -14.47 -5.24 1.28
CA TYR A 118 -13.05 -5.23 1.59
C TYR A 118 -12.50 -3.80 1.66
N ALA A 119 -12.85 -2.94 0.71
CA ALA A 119 -12.44 -1.54 0.71
C ALA A 119 -12.99 -0.78 1.93
N ASN A 120 -14.26 -0.99 2.30
CA ASN A 120 -14.85 -0.37 3.47
C ASN A 120 -14.16 -0.82 4.77
N ALA A 121 -13.87 -2.11 4.92
CA ALA A 121 -13.13 -2.64 6.05
C ALA A 121 -11.72 -2.04 6.16
N LEU A 122 -11.00 -1.90 5.03
CA LEU A 122 -9.68 -1.26 5.00
C LEU A 122 -9.73 0.23 5.38
N LEU A 123 -10.73 0.97 4.89
CA LEU A 123 -10.90 2.38 5.24
C LEU A 123 -11.18 2.58 6.74
N ALA A 124 -11.90 1.64 7.38
CA ALA A 124 -12.10 1.65 8.83
C ALA A 124 -10.77 1.38 9.57
N ARG A 125 -10.00 0.37 9.12
CA ARG A 125 -8.68 0.04 9.70
C ARG A 125 -7.68 1.18 9.56
N PHE A 126 -7.64 1.86 8.42
CA PHE A 126 -6.75 3.02 8.21
C PHE A 126 -7.06 4.18 9.14
N GLY A 127 -8.31 4.30 9.60
CA GLY A 127 -8.71 5.27 10.62
C GLY A 127 -8.32 4.89 12.06
N ASN A 128 -7.77 3.70 12.29
CA ASN A 128 -7.38 3.28 13.63
C ASN A 128 -6.10 4.01 14.08
N VAL A 129 -6.25 4.89 15.07
CA VAL A 129 -5.15 5.73 15.60
C VAL A 129 -4.10 4.90 16.35
N GLU A 130 -4.49 3.76 16.92
CA GLU A 130 -3.59 2.89 17.68
C GLU A 130 -2.50 2.25 16.81
N LEU A 131 -2.75 2.11 15.51
CA LEU A 131 -1.76 1.54 14.59
C LEU A 131 -0.59 2.48 14.30
N ALA A 132 -0.80 3.79 14.40
CA ALA A 132 0.21 4.83 14.20
C ALA A 132 1.16 4.59 13.01
N HIS A 133 0.62 4.08 11.88
CA HIS A 133 1.42 3.77 10.70
C HIS A 133 1.96 5.05 10.06
N ARG A 134 3.27 5.20 10.01
CA ARG A 134 3.94 6.39 9.49
C ARG A 134 3.95 6.38 7.97
N LEU A 135 3.54 7.51 7.37
CA LEU A 135 3.52 7.68 5.93
C LEU A 135 4.93 7.67 5.31
N ASP A 136 5.93 8.23 6.00
CA ASP A 136 7.32 8.24 5.53
C ASP A 136 7.93 6.83 5.43
N GLN A 137 7.58 5.92 6.36
CA GLN A 137 7.98 4.51 6.29
C GLN A 137 7.30 3.78 5.13
N ILE A 138 6.02 4.07 4.89
CA ILE A 138 5.29 3.48 3.76
C ILE A 138 5.83 3.99 2.43
N ALA A 139 6.26 5.25 2.36
CA ALA A 139 6.80 5.88 1.16
C ALA A 139 8.14 5.29 0.69
N MET A 140 8.89 4.59 1.56
CA MET A 140 10.18 3.98 1.23
C MET A 140 10.08 2.99 0.06
N ALA A 141 11.18 2.82 -0.70
CA ALA A 141 11.34 1.87 -1.79
C ALA A 141 10.22 1.93 -2.85
N GLY A 142 9.79 3.14 -3.19
CA GLY A 142 8.74 3.38 -4.19
C GLY A 142 9.08 2.77 -5.53
N SER A 143 10.33 2.89 -5.99
CA SER A 143 10.79 2.34 -7.26
C SER A 143 10.61 0.82 -7.40
N GLN A 144 10.60 0.09 -6.29
CA GLN A 144 10.37 -1.35 -6.26
C GLN A 144 8.89 -1.71 -6.09
N LYS A 145 8.13 -0.89 -5.37
CA LYS A 145 6.75 -1.18 -5.01
C LYS A 145 5.74 -0.79 -6.10
N LEU A 146 5.94 0.36 -6.74
CA LEU A 146 4.99 0.93 -7.70
C LEU A 146 4.77 0.06 -8.94
N PRO A 147 5.78 -0.61 -9.52
CA PRO A 147 5.55 -1.50 -10.64
C PRO A 147 4.42 -2.50 -10.38
N TYR A 148 4.46 -3.21 -9.27
CA TYR A 148 3.48 -4.24 -8.91
C TYR A 148 2.15 -3.68 -8.38
N ARG A 149 2.18 -2.52 -7.69
CA ARG A 149 0.99 -1.92 -7.07
C ARG A 149 0.15 -1.11 -8.05
N PHE A 150 0.81 -0.38 -8.96
CA PHE A 150 0.16 0.58 -9.84
C PHE A 150 0.34 0.26 -11.32
N LEU A 151 1.57 0.01 -11.81
CA LEU A 151 1.77 -0.16 -13.24
C LEU A 151 1.10 -1.42 -13.77
N GLU A 152 1.19 -2.54 -13.07
CA GLU A 152 0.47 -3.76 -13.45
C GLU A 152 -1.06 -3.57 -13.37
N THR A 153 -1.54 -2.80 -12.39
CA THR A 153 -2.96 -2.44 -12.29
C THR A 153 -3.40 -1.62 -13.51
N LEU A 154 -2.59 -0.64 -13.93
CA LEU A 154 -2.86 0.19 -15.10
C LEU A 154 -2.81 -0.61 -16.41
N ARG A 155 -1.89 -1.58 -16.53
CA ARG A 155 -1.83 -2.48 -17.69
C ARG A 155 -3.02 -3.43 -17.76
N ALA A 156 -3.56 -3.84 -16.61
CA ALA A 156 -4.73 -4.70 -16.52
C ALA A 156 -6.06 -3.97 -16.77
N GLY A 157 -6.08 -2.65 -16.66
CA GLY A 157 -7.28 -1.85 -16.86
C GLY A 157 -7.01 -0.35 -16.85
N ARG A 158 -8.04 0.45 -17.07
CA ARG A 158 -7.95 1.92 -16.97
C ARG A 158 -8.24 2.35 -15.54
N GLY A 159 -7.36 3.20 -14.98
CA GLY A 159 -7.50 3.70 -13.62
C GLY A 159 -6.99 5.13 -13.50
N PRO A 160 -7.82 6.16 -13.72
CA PRO A 160 -7.38 7.56 -13.62
C PRO A 160 -6.88 7.90 -12.21
N ILE A 161 -7.41 7.26 -11.16
CA ILE A 161 -6.96 7.49 -9.79
C ILE A 161 -5.68 6.70 -9.50
N VAL A 162 -5.53 5.51 -10.07
CA VAL A 162 -4.25 4.78 -10.01
C VAL A 162 -3.15 5.56 -10.74
N ALA A 163 -3.45 6.19 -11.88
CA ALA A 163 -2.52 7.09 -12.58
C ALA A 163 -2.17 8.32 -11.72
N GLU A 164 -3.14 8.91 -11.00
CA GLU A 164 -2.90 9.98 -10.03
C GLU A 164 -1.96 9.53 -8.91
N ALA A 165 -2.08 8.29 -8.43
CA ALA A 165 -1.17 7.77 -7.41
C ALA A 165 0.29 7.71 -7.90
N VAL A 166 0.51 7.37 -9.17
CA VAL A 166 1.85 7.43 -9.78
C VAL A 166 2.34 8.88 -9.85
N ARG A 167 1.48 9.82 -10.26
CA ARG A 167 1.84 11.26 -10.27
C ARG A 167 2.18 11.79 -8.88
N SER A 168 1.46 11.33 -7.83
CA SER A 168 1.75 11.71 -6.44
C SER A 168 3.14 11.23 -6.00
N TRP A 169 3.55 10.03 -6.43
CA TRP A 169 4.91 9.55 -6.20
C TRP A 169 5.96 10.39 -6.95
N MET A 170 5.70 10.76 -8.21
CA MET A 170 6.63 11.62 -8.97
C MET A 170 6.82 12.97 -8.28
N GLU A 171 5.74 13.56 -7.81
CA GLU A 171 5.79 14.84 -7.08
C GLU A 171 6.54 14.69 -5.75
N PHE A 172 6.31 13.61 -5.01
CA PHE A 172 7.09 13.29 -3.82
C PHE A 172 8.59 13.21 -4.14
N CYS A 173 9.00 12.49 -5.19
CA CYS A 173 10.39 12.38 -5.61
C CYS A 173 10.99 13.74 -5.97
N ARG A 174 10.24 14.57 -6.69
CA ARG A 174 10.65 15.94 -7.05
C ARG A 174 10.88 16.78 -5.80
N VAL A 175 9.91 16.85 -4.91
CA VAL A 175 10.00 17.66 -3.67
C VAL A 175 11.17 17.22 -2.80
N GLN A 176 11.35 15.91 -2.59
CA GLN A 176 12.49 15.41 -1.80
C GLN A 176 13.83 15.78 -2.43
N THR A 177 13.96 15.64 -3.76
CA THR A 177 15.18 15.96 -4.48
C THR A 177 15.49 17.46 -4.45
N ASP A 178 14.48 18.32 -4.69
CA ASP A 178 14.64 19.79 -4.70
C ASP A 178 15.01 20.32 -3.31
N GLN A 179 14.54 19.66 -2.26
CA GLN A 179 14.86 19.99 -0.86
C GLN A 179 16.17 19.35 -0.36
N GLY A 180 16.89 18.62 -1.23
CA GLY A 180 18.13 17.93 -0.85
C GLY A 180 17.93 16.81 0.19
N ARG A 181 16.72 16.30 0.36
CA ARG A 181 16.43 15.22 1.29
C ARG A 181 16.79 13.88 0.66
N ALA A 182 17.38 12.99 1.46
CA ALA A 182 17.68 11.63 1.02
C ALA A 182 16.40 10.82 0.78
N LEU A 183 16.26 10.24 -0.42
CA LEU A 183 15.22 9.26 -0.70
C LEU A 183 15.65 7.89 -0.14
N ASN A 184 14.81 7.29 0.70
CA ASN A 184 15.01 5.91 1.15
C ASN A 184 14.46 4.95 0.07
N ASP A 185 15.23 4.83 -1.01
CA ASP A 185 14.87 4.04 -2.18
C ASP A 185 16.14 3.42 -2.80
N PRO A 186 16.14 2.12 -3.18
CA PRO A 186 17.29 1.49 -3.82
C PRO A 186 17.75 2.19 -5.11
N LYS A 187 16.84 2.87 -5.80
CA LYS A 187 17.14 3.66 -7.02
C LYS A 187 17.22 5.18 -6.74
N ALA A 188 17.58 5.59 -5.52
CA ALA A 188 17.61 7.01 -5.13
C ALA A 188 18.45 7.89 -6.07
N LEU A 189 19.61 7.39 -6.52
CA LEU A 189 20.49 8.13 -7.46
C LEU A 189 19.87 8.26 -8.86
N ASP A 190 19.19 7.22 -9.33
CA ASP A 190 18.51 7.25 -10.64
C ASP A 190 17.30 8.18 -10.59
N ILE A 191 16.53 8.15 -9.50
CA ILE A 191 15.42 9.08 -9.25
C ILE A 191 15.92 10.52 -9.24
N ALA A 192 17.00 10.82 -8.51
CA ALA A 192 17.56 12.16 -8.44
C ALA A 192 18.07 12.66 -9.81
N ARG A 193 18.65 11.77 -10.63
CA ARG A 193 19.02 12.07 -12.02
C ARG A 193 17.79 12.33 -12.90
N ALA A 194 16.77 11.48 -12.77
CA ALA A 194 15.51 11.61 -13.51
C ALA A 194 14.82 12.94 -13.21
N VAL A 195 14.72 13.33 -11.93
CA VAL A 195 14.13 14.62 -11.52
C VAL A 195 14.85 15.83 -12.16
N ARG A 196 16.17 15.75 -12.29
CA ARG A 196 16.99 16.84 -12.89
C ARG A 196 17.12 16.76 -14.41
N SER A 197 16.50 15.79 -15.05
CA SER A 197 16.55 15.61 -16.50
C SER A 197 15.70 16.64 -17.25
N LYS A 198 15.89 16.72 -18.59
CA LYS A 198 15.08 17.61 -19.46
C LYS A 198 13.59 17.27 -19.44
N ASN A 199 13.24 15.99 -19.25
CA ASN A 199 11.86 15.48 -19.19
C ASN A 199 11.64 14.65 -17.92
N PRO A 200 11.54 15.28 -16.73
CA PRO A 200 11.55 14.57 -15.45
C PRO A 200 10.47 13.50 -15.31
N LYS A 201 9.26 13.77 -15.78
CA LYS A 201 8.13 12.84 -15.66
C LYS A 201 8.36 11.55 -16.46
N ILE A 202 8.85 11.67 -17.68
CA ILE A 202 9.18 10.50 -18.54
C ILE A 202 10.34 9.72 -17.91
N ALA A 203 11.41 10.41 -17.51
CA ALA A 203 12.56 9.76 -16.89
C ALA A 203 12.20 9.03 -15.59
N LEU A 204 11.30 9.58 -14.76
CA LEU A 204 10.79 8.90 -13.56
C LEU A 204 9.97 7.64 -13.91
N LEU A 205 9.18 7.68 -15.00
CA LEU A 205 8.47 6.49 -15.48
C LEU A 205 9.47 5.41 -15.96
N GLU A 206 10.53 5.78 -16.63
CA GLU A 206 11.59 4.85 -17.05
C GLU A 206 12.24 4.16 -15.83
N VAL A 207 12.52 4.91 -14.75
CA VAL A 207 13.10 4.35 -13.52
C VAL A 207 12.25 3.21 -12.95
N ILE A 208 10.92 3.32 -13.03
CA ILE A 208 9.99 2.29 -12.52
C ILE A 208 9.48 1.32 -13.61
N GLY A 209 9.94 1.44 -14.84
CA GLY A 209 9.52 0.58 -15.95
C GLY A 209 8.10 0.84 -16.44
N GLY A 210 7.65 2.09 -16.38
CA GLY A 210 6.30 2.54 -16.77
C GLY A 210 6.25 3.47 -17.99
N ALA A 211 7.30 3.52 -18.80
CA ALA A 211 7.37 4.41 -19.97
C ALA A 211 6.26 4.12 -20.99
N ASP A 212 5.84 2.86 -21.13
CA ASP A 212 4.71 2.40 -21.96
C ASP A 212 3.35 2.99 -21.53
N LEU A 213 3.24 3.42 -20.29
CA LEU A 213 2.03 4.00 -19.71
C LEU A 213 2.03 5.53 -19.68
N ALA A 214 3.03 6.18 -20.30
CA ALA A 214 3.21 7.63 -20.21
C ALA A 214 1.95 8.41 -20.65
N ALA A 215 1.33 8.05 -21.77
CA ALA A 215 0.11 8.68 -22.23
C ALA A 215 -1.08 8.55 -21.25
N LEU A 216 -1.18 7.42 -20.58
CA LEU A 216 -2.25 7.17 -19.60
C LEU A 216 -2.00 7.92 -18.28
N ILE A 217 -0.74 8.00 -17.86
CA ILE A 217 -0.37 8.59 -16.56
C ILE A 217 -0.27 10.11 -16.62
N LEU A 218 0.25 10.65 -17.74
CA LEU A 218 0.53 12.09 -17.85
C LEU A 218 -0.61 12.87 -18.51
N GLY A 219 -1.51 12.20 -19.25
CA GLY A 219 -2.73 12.75 -19.82
C GLY A 219 -2.45 13.46 -21.12
#